data_67c0c4bc8673f0416c12e0080e107dc1
#
_entry.id   67c0c4bc8673f0416c12e0080e107dc1
#
_cell.length_a   1.000
_cell.length_b   1.000
_cell.length_c   1.000
_cell.angle_alpha   90.00
_cell.angle_beta   90.00
_cell.angle_gamma   90.00
#
_symmetry.space_group_name_H-M   'P 1'
#
loop_
_entity.id
_entity.type
_entity.pdbx_description
1 polymer ?
#
loop_
_entity_poly.entity_id
_entity_poly.type
_entity_poly.pdbx_seq_one_letter_code
_entity_poly.pdbx_strand_id
1 'polypeptide(L)'
;WDPPPDYPLSSDLVRRLKSALATGDRDTVQELICTEVEPVDAVLELANDDWMKEPSGLWTLEYKRELTTPLCIAAAHGHESCVRHLLSRKADPDASXXXRGALHEACLGSHTACARLLLQHVLRPDIHGFHGKHHHCSCGVGMIRCAQELLEHGATVQLEGGPNRDTPLHVAAQRGLDKHAQLYLGCGARVDARNGRGETALSAACGAAARSPEEHARCLRLCALLLRGGAATDMRDEDERSPLHKACGHARPGLCTLLLRNGADADALDYGGASPLARALQTATCAPPTAPQRTVQALLNHGSRSVWPDAFPKVLRTCAPVPAVIEVLFNSYTQLRVSESWREAIPEEVYQMHKPFYRSLFALAHTPRCLQHFCRCAIRKLFGKECIHLVPQLPLPETLQNYLLLEPEGVLR
;
A
#
# COMPACT_ATOMS: atom_id res chain seq x y z
N TRP A 1 8.92 -26.77 20.57
CA TRP A 1 8.92 -26.81 22.05
C TRP A 1 9.77 -25.66 22.56
N ASP A 2 9.13 -24.60 23.04
CA ASP A 2 9.85 -23.55 23.74
C ASP A 2 10.25 -24.07 25.14
N PRO A 3 11.48 -23.80 25.57
CA PRO A 3 11.88 -24.21 26.91
C PRO A 3 11.00 -23.50 27.96
N PRO A 4 10.85 -24.10 29.14
CA PRO A 4 10.12 -23.43 30.21
C PRO A 4 10.84 -22.13 30.61
N PRO A 5 10.10 -21.08 30.93
CA PRO A 5 10.72 -19.83 31.33
C PRO A 5 11.39 -19.94 32.68
N ASP A 6 12.51 -19.27 32.87
CA ASP A 6 13.18 -19.20 34.15
C ASP A 6 12.32 -18.48 35.21
N TYR A 7 11.58 -17.46 34.73
CA TYR A 7 10.66 -16.68 35.56
C TYR A 7 9.27 -16.74 34.94
N PRO A 8 8.40 -17.66 35.39
CA PRO A 8 7.04 -17.74 34.89
C PRO A 8 6.17 -16.59 35.41
N LEU A 9 5.01 -16.40 34.77
CA LEU A 9 4.01 -15.36 35.11
C LEU A 9 3.67 -15.33 36.62
N SER A 10 3.69 -16.47 37.26
CA SER A 10 3.37 -16.62 38.69
C SER A 10 4.49 -16.17 39.62
N SER A 11 5.69 -15.91 39.08
CA SER A 11 6.83 -15.52 39.94
C SER A 11 6.64 -14.09 40.47
N ASP A 12 7.13 -13.86 41.68
CA ASP A 12 7.07 -12.55 42.34
C ASP A 12 7.81 -11.48 41.53
N LEU A 13 8.96 -11.83 40.96
CA LEU A 13 9.78 -10.92 40.18
C LEU A 13 9.01 -10.44 38.93
N VAL A 14 8.36 -11.35 38.21
CA VAL A 14 7.59 -11.01 37.02
C VAL A 14 6.38 -10.13 37.37
N ARG A 15 5.70 -10.42 38.49
CA ARG A 15 4.59 -9.59 38.96
C ARG A 15 5.03 -8.16 39.27
N ARG A 16 6.16 -8.00 39.95
CA ARG A 16 6.73 -6.68 40.25
C ARG A 16 7.19 -5.97 39.00
N LEU A 17 7.80 -6.68 38.06
CA LEU A 17 8.25 -6.14 36.80
C LEU A 17 7.04 -5.67 35.94
N LYS A 18 6.01 -6.49 35.87
CA LYS A 18 4.78 -6.15 35.12
C LYS A 18 4.12 -4.89 35.69
N SER A 19 4.04 -4.79 37.01
CA SER A 19 3.52 -3.61 37.70
C SER A 19 4.35 -2.36 37.39
N ALA A 20 5.68 -2.47 37.46
CA ALA A 20 6.59 -1.36 37.19
C ALA A 20 6.49 -0.89 35.72
N LEU A 21 6.38 -1.83 34.78
CA LEU A 21 6.19 -1.50 33.35
C LEU A 21 4.86 -0.81 33.12
N ALA A 22 3.79 -1.27 33.75
CA ALA A 22 2.44 -0.70 33.62
C ALA A 22 2.36 0.74 34.15
N THR A 23 3.09 1.03 35.24
CA THR A 23 3.10 2.36 35.87
C THR A 23 4.19 3.28 35.31
N GLY A 24 5.06 2.77 34.43
CA GLY A 24 6.17 3.54 33.86
C GLY A 24 7.28 3.84 34.86
N ASP A 25 7.42 3.02 35.90
CA ASP A 25 8.46 3.18 36.94
C ASP A 25 9.79 2.66 36.41
N ARG A 26 10.54 3.53 35.77
CA ARG A 26 11.82 3.20 35.12
C ARG A 26 12.85 2.70 36.10
N ASP A 27 12.92 3.30 37.29
CA ASP A 27 13.92 2.94 38.31
C ASP A 27 13.70 1.52 38.80
N THR A 28 12.44 1.13 39.07
CA THR A 28 12.13 -0.24 39.53
C THR A 28 12.40 -1.26 38.41
N VAL A 29 12.01 -0.94 37.13
CA VAL A 29 12.31 -1.81 35.99
C VAL A 29 13.83 -2.03 35.91
N GLN A 30 14.60 -0.95 35.98
CA GLN A 30 16.05 -0.99 35.89
C GLN A 30 16.66 -1.84 37.00
N GLU A 31 16.21 -1.65 38.23
CA GLU A 31 16.68 -2.42 39.38
C GLU A 31 16.41 -3.92 39.21
N LEU A 32 15.18 -4.27 38.85
CA LEU A 32 14.78 -5.67 38.68
C LEU A 32 15.59 -6.37 37.59
N ILE A 33 15.66 -5.80 36.37
CA ILE A 33 16.32 -6.48 35.26
C ILE A 33 17.85 -6.47 35.35
N CYS A 34 18.44 -5.50 36.03
CA CYS A 34 19.91 -5.38 36.13
C CYS A 34 20.49 -6.09 37.33
N THR A 35 19.73 -6.22 38.42
CA THR A 35 20.29 -6.75 39.68
C THR A 35 19.61 -8.00 40.21
N GLU A 36 18.33 -8.20 39.96
CA GLU A 36 17.57 -9.32 40.52
C GLU A 36 17.42 -10.52 39.60
N VAL A 37 17.54 -10.33 38.28
CA VAL A 37 17.40 -11.43 37.32
C VAL A 37 18.73 -12.16 37.13
N GLU A 38 18.69 -13.47 37.34
CA GLU A 38 19.83 -14.35 37.08
C GLU A 38 19.33 -15.69 36.52
N PRO A 39 20.02 -16.24 35.50
CA PRO A 39 21.19 -15.68 34.77
C PRO A 39 20.87 -14.43 33.96
N VAL A 40 21.90 -13.76 33.44
CA VAL A 40 21.74 -12.48 32.70
C VAL A 40 20.81 -12.61 31.46
N ASP A 41 20.77 -13.82 30.89
CA ASP A 41 19.91 -14.12 29.72
C ASP A 41 18.69 -14.95 30.14
N ALA A 42 18.25 -14.86 31.38
CA ALA A 42 17.09 -15.60 31.87
C ALA A 42 15.83 -15.27 31.03
N VAL A 43 15.04 -16.29 30.81
CA VAL A 43 13.79 -16.15 30.03
C VAL A 43 12.66 -15.77 30.99
N LEU A 44 12.05 -14.60 30.73
CA LEU A 44 10.95 -14.06 31.53
C LEU A 44 9.65 -14.25 30.74
N GLU A 45 8.60 -14.71 31.41
CA GLU A 45 7.28 -14.85 30.81
C GLU A 45 6.43 -13.61 31.13
N LEU A 46 6.14 -12.83 30.12
CA LEU A 46 5.20 -11.71 30.22
C LEU A 46 3.91 -12.08 29.48
N ALA A 47 2.77 -11.70 30.02
CA ALA A 47 1.48 -11.87 29.35
C ALA A 47 0.92 -10.51 29.00
N ASN A 48 0.44 -10.38 27.80
CA ASN A 48 -0.31 -9.22 27.39
C ASN A 48 -1.78 -9.62 27.29
N ASP A 49 -2.58 -9.13 28.22
CA ASP A 49 -4.02 -9.37 28.23
C ASP A 49 -4.68 -8.29 27.35
N ASP A 50 -4.75 -8.55 26.05
CA ASP A 50 -5.42 -7.63 25.14
C ASP A 50 -6.86 -8.07 24.89
N TRP A 51 -7.79 -7.18 25.17
CA TRP A 51 -9.19 -7.36 24.79
C TRP A 51 -9.35 -7.06 23.32
N MET A 52 -9.65 -8.09 22.55
CA MET A 52 -9.87 -7.97 21.11
C MET A 52 -11.36 -8.02 20.80
N LYS A 53 -11.83 -7.07 20.00
CA LYS A 53 -13.22 -7.06 19.51
C LYS A 53 -13.28 -7.89 18.24
N GLU A 54 -14.03 -8.98 18.29
CA GLU A 54 -14.23 -9.84 17.13
C GLU A 54 -15.18 -9.18 16.11
N PRO A 55 -15.12 -9.63 14.84
CA PRO A 55 -16.09 -9.17 13.83
C PRO A 55 -17.56 -9.41 14.21
N SER A 56 -17.81 -10.38 15.08
CA SER A 56 -19.14 -10.69 15.64
C SER A 56 -19.65 -9.64 16.62
N GLY A 57 -18.79 -8.72 17.05
CA GLY A 57 -19.12 -7.69 18.06
C GLY A 57 -18.82 -8.12 19.48
N LEU A 58 -18.45 -9.36 19.69
CA LEU A 58 -18.07 -9.87 21.02
C LEU A 58 -16.63 -9.47 21.36
N TRP A 59 -16.39 -9.26 22.66
CA TRP A 59 -15.05 -8.99 23.17
C TRP A 59 -14.48 -10.31 23.69
N THR A 60 -13.33 -10.72 23.12
CA THR A 60 -12.59 -11.89 23.60
C THR A 60 -11.27 -11.46 24.21
N LEU A 61 -10.89 -12.09 25.30
CA LEU A 61 -9.57 -11.90 25.93
C LEU A 61 -8.57 -12.81 25.21
N GLU A 62 -7.70 -12.22 24.40
CA GLU A 62 -6.63 -12.99 23.75
C GLU A 62 -5.42 -13.04 24.70
N TYR A 63 -5.19 -14.22 25.24
CA TYR A 63 -4.04 -14.48 26.10
C TYR A 63 -2.82 -14.74 25.25
N LYS A 64 -1.92 -13.75 25.18
CA LYS A 64 -0.68 -13.88 24.43
C LYS A 64 0.50 -14.08 25.38
N ARG A 65 1.00 -15.30 25.37
CA ARG A 65 2.22 -15.64 26.10
C ARG A 65 3.40 -15.00 25.37
N GLU A 66 4.15 -14.16 26.05
CA GLU A 66 5.33 -13.50 25.50
C GLU A 66 6.56 -13.87 26.33
N LEU A 67 7.55 -14.47 25.68
CA LEU A 67 8.84 -14.79 26.30
C LEU A 67 9.85 -13.71 25.90
N THR A 68 10.61 -13.22 26.86
CA THR A 68 11.57 -12.12 26.66
C THR A 68 12.79 -12.28 27.56
N THR A 69 13.79 -11.44 27.38
CA THR A 69 15.01 -11.41 28.21
C THR A 69 15.17 -10.01 28.80
N PRO A 70 15.98 -9.86 29.88
CA PRO A 70 16.28 -8.54 30.43
C PRO A 70 16.81 -7.55 29.39
N LEU A 71 17.68 -8.01 28.49
CA LEU A 71 18.25 -7.17 27.44
C LEU A 71 17.18 -6.68 26.45
N CYS A 72 16.24 -7.57 26.08
CA CYS A 72 15.11 -7.20 25.21
C CYS A 72 14.20 -6.16 25.88
N ILE A 73 13.91 -6.30 27.17
CA ILE A 73 13.09 -5.35 27.93
C ILE A 73 13.79 -3.97 27.98
N ALA A 74 15.07 -3.96 28.32
CA ALA A 74 15.86 -2.72 28.39
C ALA A 74 15.88 -2.00 27.04
N ALA A 75 16.04 -2.76 25.96
CA ALA A 75 16.08 -2.23 24.59
C ALA A 75 14.70 -1.69 24.16
N ALA A 76 13.62 -2.42 24.48
CA ALA A 76 12.25 -2.05 24.12
C ALA A 76 11.82 -0.73 24.77
N HIS A 77 12.33 -0.43 25.95
CA HIS A 77 11.94 0.75 26.71
C HIS A 77 13.00 1.87 26.70
N GLY A 78 14.09 1.68 25.95
CA GLY A 78 15.11 2.72 25.78
C GLY A 78 15.99 2.95 27.01
N HIS A 79 16.16 1.94 27.86
CA HIS A 79 17.01 2.03 29.05
C HIS A 79 18.48 1.83 28.65
N GLU A 80 19.11 2.86 28.12
CA GLU A 80 20.48 2.80 27.61
C GLU A 80 21.49 2.29 28.65
N SER A 81 21.40 2.80 29.87
CA SER A 81 22.30 2.38 30.98
C SER A 81 22.14 0.91 31.29
N CYS A 82 20.90 0.39 31.25
CA CYS A 82 20.64 -1.05 31.44
C CYS A 82 21.24 -1.89 30.33
N VAL A 83 21.04 -1.47 29.08
CA VAL A 83 21.61 -2.16 27.91
C VAL A 83 23.13 -2.25 28.07
N ARG A 84 23.77 -1.13 28.40
CA ARG A 84 25.23 -1.06 28.61
C ARG A 84 25.66 -2.01 29.74
N HIS A 85 24.96 -2.01 30.85
CA HIS A 85 25.24 -2.84 32.01
C HIS A 85 25.10 -4.34 31.68
N LEU A 86 23.98 -4.72 31.05
CA LEU A 86 23.72 -6.12 30.68
C LEU A 86 24.75 -6.65 29.69
N LEU A 87 25.13 -5.84 28.70
CA LEU A 87 26.17 -6.21 27.75
C LEU A 87 27.53 -6.36 28.41
N SER A 88 27.85 -5.54 29.44
CA SER A 88 29.09 -5.66 30.19
C SER A 88 29.13 -6.98 31.02
N ARG A 89 27.93 -7.48 31.40
CA ARG A 89 27.78 -8.79 32.07
C ARG A 89 27.71 -9.95 31.07
N LYS A 90 27.98 -9.68 29.79
CA LYS A 90 28.01 -10.67 28.70
C LYS A 90 26.63 -11.23 28.34
N ALA A 91 25.58 -10.41 28.49
CA ALA A 91 24.28 -10.77 27.93
C ALA A 91 24.41 -10.99 26.41
N ASP A 92 23.74 -12.04 25.90
CA ASP A 92 23.81 -12.38 24.47
C ASP A 92 22.97 -11.38 23.65
N PRO A 93 23.61 -10.53 22.86
CA PRO A 93 22.85 -9.55 22.06
C PRO A 93 22.01 -10.18 20.95
N ASP A 94 22.32 -11.42 20.57
CA ASP A 94 21.59 -12.16 19.52
C ASP A 94 20.51 -13.09 20.07
N ALA A 95 20.33 -13.17 21.39
CA ALA A 95 19.27 -13.97 22.01
C ALA A 95 17.89 -13.46 21.55
N SER A 96 17.13 -14.38 21.10
CA SER A 96 15.80 -14.02 20.61
C SER A 96 14.70 -14.98 21.05
N UNK A 97 13.74 -14.59 21.55
CA UNK A 97 12.60 -15.33 21.99
C UNK A 97 11.40 -15.10 21.02
N UNK A 98 10.75 -15.81 20.44
CA UNK A 98 9.74 -15.76 19.57
C UNK A 98 10.00 -15.04 18.28
N UNK A 99 11.18 -14.81 18.09
CA UNK A 99 11.60 -14.19 16.95
C UNK A 99 12.03 -12.77 17.09
N ARG A 100 12.06 -12.27 18.25
CA ARG A 100 12.50 -10.87 18.42
C ARG A 100 13.70 -10.81 19.35
N GLY A 101 14.77 -10.20 18.90
CA GLY A 101 15.95 -9.92 19.73
C GLY A 101 15.98 -8.47 20.20
N ALA A 102 16.97 -8.14 21.02
CA ALA A 102 17.12 -6.81 21.63
C ALA A 102 17.22 -5.69 20.57
N LEU A 103 17.97 -5.93 19.49
CA LEU A 103 18.09 -4.94 18.40
C LEU A 103 16.74 -4.64 17.73
N HIS A 104 15.94 -5.68 17.55
CA HIS A 104 14.58 -5.56 17.04
C HIS A 104 13.74 -4.63 17.94
N GLU A 105 13.76 -4.91 19.23
CA GLU A 105 12.98 -4.16 20.22
C GLU A 105 13.43 -2.69 20.29
N ALA A 106 14.73 -2.44 20.21
CA ALA A 106 15.28 -1.07 20.18
C ALA A 106 14.77 -0.31 18.95
N CYS A 107 14.77 -0.96 17.78
CA CYS A 107 14.31 -0.34 16.53
C CYS A 107 12.80 -0.09 16.55
N LEU A 108 12.01 -1.03 17.07
CA LEU A 108 10.56 -0.86 17.21
C LEU A 108 10.22 0.35 18.10
N GLY A 109 10.97 0.52 19.18
CA GLY A 109 10.78 1.63 20.11
C GLY A 109 11.42 2.94 19.64
N SER A 110 12.10 2.95 18.50
CA SER A 110 12.87 4.10 17.99
C SER A 110 14.00 4.54 18.94
N HIS A 111 14.57 3.60 19.69
CA HIS A 111 15.63 3.86 20.67
C HIS A 111 17.00 3.73 20.01
N THR A 112 17.39 4.77 19.26
CA THR A 112 18.62 4.79 18.45
C THR A 112 19.89 4.54 19.28
N ALA A 113 19.96 5.12 20.49
CA ALA A 113 21.13 4.93 21.38
C ALA A 113 21.29 3.45 21.77
N CYS A 114 20.18 2.78 22.12
CA CYS A 114 20.21 1.35 22.45
C CYS A 114 20.58 0.53 21.21
N ALA A 115 20.01 0.85 20.05
CA ALA A 115 20.32 0.18 18.78
C ALA A 115 21.82 0.30 18.46
N ARG A 116 22.41 1.49 18.64
CA ARG A 116 23.85 1.72 18.40
C ARG A 116 24.71 0.87 19.32
N LEU A 117 24.37 0.81 20.62
CA LEU A 117 25.10 -0.02 21.59
C LEU A 117 25.05 -1.50 21.21
N LEU A 118 23.85 -1.98 20.86
CA LEU A 118 23.66 -3.38 20.45
C LEU A 118 24.45 -3.71 19.18
N LEU A 119 24.44 -2.82 18.19
CA LEU A 119 25.16 -3.03 16.91
C LEU A 119 26.67 -3.19 17.09
N GLN A 120 27.23 -2.63 18.16
CA GLN A 120 28.65 -2.84 18.48
C GLN A 120 28.94 -4.27 18.94
N HIS A 121 27.90 -5.05 19.30
CA HIS A 121 28.04 -6.39 19.87
C HIS A 121 27.38 -7.49 19.04
N VAL A 122 26.42 -7.12 18.13
CA VAL A 122 25.67 -8.07 17.32
C VAL A 122 26.53 -8.61 16.16
N LEU A 123 26.45 -9.91 15.93
CA LEU A 123 27.22 -10.57 14.89
C LEU A 123 26.64 -10.36 13.48
N ARG A 124 25.31 -10.17 13.38
CA ARG A 124 24.61 -10.00 12.09
C ARG A 124 23.55 -8.91 12.18
N PRO A 125 23.89 -7.68 11.85
CA PRO A 125 22.95 -6.56 11.97
C PRO A 125 22.01 -6.45 10.75
N ASP A 126 21.32 -7.52 10.41
CA ASP A 126 20.44 -7.52 9.24
C ASP A 126 19.10 -6.82 9.52
N ILE A 127 18.67 -6.02 8.56
CA ILE A 127 17.42 -5.24 8.66
C ILE A 127 16.19 -6.16 8.74
N HIS A 128 16.33 -7.38 8.26
CA HIS A 128 15.29 -8.41 8.29
C HIS A 128 15.54 -9.57 9.24
N GLY A 129 16.18 -9.36 10.34
CA GLY A 129 16.36 -10.43 11.33
C GLY A 129 15.06 -10.94 11.94
N PHE A 130 13.95 -10.91 11.18
CA PHE A 130 12.62 -11.06 11.73
C PHE A 130 11.83 -12.16 11.03
N HIS A 131 12.00 -13.35 11.51
CA HIS A 131 11.12 -14.46 11.11
C HIS A 131 9.86 -14.42 12.00
N GLY A 132 8.88 -13.61 11.63
CA GLY A 132 7.66 -13.56 12.41
C GLY A 132 6.55 -12.71 11.79
N LYS A 133 5.35 -12.98 12.22
CA LYS A 133 4.11 -12.38 11.68
C LYS A 133 3.94 -10.88 11.94
N HIS A 134 4.92 -10.24 12.59
CA HIS A 134 4.76 -8.84 13.01
C HIS A 134 5.81 -7.93 12.40
N HIS A 135 5.67 -7.66 11.10
CA HIS A 135 6.51 -6.70 10.39
C HIS A 135 6.08 -5.27 10.71
N HIS A 136 5.98 -4.92 11.98
CA HIS A 136 5.54 -3.59 12.37
C HIS A 136 6.69 -2.63 12.67
N CYS A 137 7.87 -2.92 12.13
CA CYS A 137 9.07 -2.11 12.37
C CYS A 137 9.08 -0.76 11.68
N SER A 138 7.96 -0.27 11.22
CA SER A 138 8.05 0.70 10.15
C SER A 138 7.29 1.98 10.41
N CYS A 139 7.10 2.40 11.61
CA CYS A 139 5.99 3.32 11.77
C CYS A 139 6.29 4.69 12.35
N GLY A 140 7.50 5.17 12.26
CA GLY A 140 7.73 6.51 12.78
C GLY A 140 8.92 7.22 12.16
N VAL A 141 8.88 8.51 12.19
CA VAL A 141 9.98 9.37 11.74
C VAL A 141 11.29 9.03 12.48
N GLY A 142 11.17 8.56 13.73
CA GLY A 142 12.33 8.17 14.53
C GLY A 142 13.05 6.92 14.03
N MET A 143 12.33 6.03 13.36
CA MET A 143 12.92 4.75 12.93
C MET A 143 13.89 4.87 11.76
N ILE A 144 13.86 5.96 11.00
CA ILE A 144 14.81 6.19 9.92
C ILE A 144 16.26 6.21 10.45
N ARG A 145 16.47 6.75 11.66
CA ARG A 145 17.79 6.76 12.28
C ARG A 145 18.27 5.35 12.61
N CYS A 146 17.38 4.48 13.08
CA CYS A 146 17.72 3.08 13.34
C CYS A 146 18.13 2.38 12.03
N ALA A 147 17.39 2.62 10.94
CA ALA A 147 17.72 2.07 9.63
C ALA A 147 19.11 2.55 9.17
N GLN A 148 19.41 3.84 9.39
CA GLN A 148 20.72 4.41 9.07
C GLN A 148 21.84 3.73 9.88
N GLU A 149 21.65 3.57 11.18
CA GLU A 149 22.62 2.89 12.05
C GLU A 149 22.87 1.45 11.59
N LEU A 150 21.80 0.72 11.26
CA LEU A 150 21.90 -0.66 10.76
C LEU A 150 22.76 -0.72 9.49
N LEU A 151 22.49 0.19 8.54
CA LEU A 151 23.22 0.23 7.26
C LEU A 151 24.67 0.62 7.45
N GLU A 152 24.97 1.57 8.37
CA GLU A 152 26.34 1.98 8.68
C GLU A 152 27.14 0.84 9.32
N HIS A 153 26.45 -0.10 9.96
CA HIS A 153 27.07 -1.29 10.56
C HIS A 153 27.03 -2.51 9.63
N GLY A 154 26.71 -2.32 8.36
CA GLY A 154 26.83 -3.37 7.35
C GLY A 154 25.59 -4.21 7.07
N ALA A 155 24.42 -3.79 7.53
CA ALA A 155 23.18 -4.48 7.19
C ALA A 155 22.91 -4.46 5.69
N THR A 156 22.35 -5.54 5.15
CA THR A 156 22.15 -5.74 3.71
C THR A 156 20.78 -5.25 3.26
N VAL A 157 20.76 -4.30 2.29
CA VAL A 157 19.49 -3.75 1.74
C VAL A 157 18.77 -4.74 0.82
N GLN A 158 19.40 -5.85 0.46
CA GLN A 158 18.81 -6.85 -0.45
C GLN A 158 18.27 -8.10 0.29
N LEU A 159 18.41 -8.16 1.59
CA LEU A 159 18.01 -9.34 2.34
C LEU A 159 16.48 -9.51 2.29
N GLU A 160 16.04 -10.67 1.84
CA GLU A 160 14.63 -11.03 1.78
C GLU A 160 14.18 -11.59 3.13
N GLY A 161 13.01 -11.16 3.59
CA GLY A 161 12.48 -11.61 4.89
C GLY A 161 10.98 -11.77 4.91
N GLY A 162 10.51 -12.47 5.92
CA GLY A 162 9.10 -12.71 6.14
C GLY A 162 8.49 -13.74 5.18
N PRO A 163 7.18 -14.00 5.33
CA PRO A 163 6.50 -15.02 4.52
C PRO A 163 6.44 -14.68 3.03
N ASN A 164 6.48 -13.41 2.68
CA ASN A 164 6.42 -12.95 1.30
C ASN A 164 7.80 -12.75 0.67
N ARG A 165 8.88 -13.02 1.40
CA ARG A 165 10.25 -12.77 0.94
C ARG A 165 10.44 -11.32 0.50
N ASP A 166 9.90 -10.37 1.28
CA ASP A 166 10.03 -8.94 1.00
C ASP A 166 11.44 -8.42 1.30
N THR A 167 11.97 -7.54 0.46
CA THR A 167 13.18 -6.76 0.77
C THR A 167 12.79 -5.54 1.62
N PRO A 168 13.75 -4.84 2.24
CA PRO A 168 13.46 -3.58 2.94
C PRO A 168 12.70 -2.57 2.07
N LEU A 169 13.02 -2.53 0.76
CA LEU A 169 12.35 -1.63 -0.16
C LEU A 169 10.86 -2.00 -0.37
N HIS A 170 10.53 -3.30 -0.39
CA HIS A 170 9.13 -3.76 -0.45
C HIS A 170 8.36 -3.30 0.79
N VAL A 171 8.95 -3.48 1.97
CA VAL A 171 8.30 -3.08 3.23
C VAL A 171 8.07 -1.56 3.26
N ALA A 172 9.09 -0.78 2.87
CA ALA A 172 8.97 0.68 2.79
C ALA A 172 7.85 1.08 1.81
N ALA A 173 7.78 0.40 0.67
CA ALA A 173 6.78 0.67 -0.38
C ALA A 173 5.35 0.36 0.11
N GLN A 174 5.15 -0.79 0.74
CA GLN A 174 3.84 -1.20 1.27
C GLN A 174 3.30 -0.22 2.32
N ARG A 175 4.19 0.47 3.02
CA ARG A 175 3.82 1.35 4.14
C ARG A 175 3.95 2.84 3.83
N GLY A 176 4.31 3.20 2.61
CA GLY A 176 4.43 4.59 2.19
C GLY A 176 5.58 5.34 2.86
N LEU A 177 6.68 4.64 3.19
CA LEU A 177 7.83 5.22 3.89
C LEU A 177 8.84 5.78 2.87
N ASP A 178 8.54 6.96 2.32
CA ASP A 178 9.32 7.58 1.26
C ASP A 178 10.79 7.84 1.66
N LYS A 179 11.03 8.27 2.90
CA LYS A 179 12.39 8.52 3.41
C LYS A 179 13.20 7.23 3.51
N HIS A 180 12.58 6.13 3.95
CA HIS A 180 13.24 4.81 4.02
C HIS A 180 13.55 4.31 2.61
N ALA A 181 12.60 4.43 1.69
CA ALA A 181 12.79 4.03 0.30
C ALA A 181 13.97 4.80 -0.33
N GLN A 182 14.03 6.12 -0.09
CA GLN A 182 15.12 6.96 -0.57
C GLN A 182 16.47 6.50 0.00
N LEU A 183 16.51 6.18 1.28
CA LEU A 183 17.72 5.69 1.96
C LEU A 183 18.17 4.35 1.33
N TYR A 184 17.24 3.40 1.18
CA TYR A 184 17.57 2.06 0.64
C TYR A 184 18.04 2.13 -0.82
N LEU A 185 17.39 2.96 -1.63
CA LEU A 185 17.82 3.17 -3.03
C LEU A 185 19.22 3.80 -3.07
N GLY A 186 19.49 4.76 -2.17
CA GLY A 186 20.82 5.38 -2.04
C GLY A 186 21.91 4.40 -1.62
N CYS A 187 21.52 3.32 -0.92
CA CYS A 187 22.44 2.26 -0.48
C CYS A 187 22.50 1.08 -1.48
N GLY A 188 21.93 1.24 -2.67
CA GLY A 188 22.04 0.25 -3.73
C GLY A 188 20.95 -0.82 -3.77
N ALA A 189 19.80 -0.57 -3.14
CA ALA A 189 18.67 -1.50 -3.24
C ALA A 189 18.24 -1.63 -4.71
N ARG A 190 18.00 -2.87 -5.16
CA ARG A 190 17.52 -3.13 -6.53
C ARG A 190 16.05 -2.74 -6.61
N VAL A 191 15.76 -1.72 -7.43
CA VAL A 191 14.40 -1.13 -7.52
C VAL A 191 13.37 -2.13 -8.04
N ASP A 192 13.78 -3.06 -8.92
CA ASP A 192 12.90 -4.06 -9.53
C ASP A 192 13.05 -5.47 -8.94
N ALA A 193 13.63 -5.59 -7.74
CA ALA A 193 13.66 -6.88 -7.03
C ALA A 193 12.25 -7.40 -6.85
N ARG A 194 12.04 -8.71 -7.02
CA ARG A 194 10.73 -9.36 -6.88
C ARG A 194 10.65 -10.09 -5.54
N ASN A 195 9.52 -9.93 -4.86
CA ASN A 195 9.24 -10.71 -3.63
C ASN A 195 8.68 -12.10 -3.98
N GLY A 196 8.23 -12.85 -2.96
CA GLY A 196 7.68 -14.19 -3.12
C GLY A 196 6.37 -14.25 -3.90
N ARG A 197 5.71 -13.11 -4.13
CA ARG A 197 4.50 -13.03 -4.96
C ARG A 197 4.80 -12.45 -6.36
N GLY A 198 6.08 -12.33 -6.70
CA GLY A 198 6.50 -11.75 -7.96
C GLY A 198 6.33 -10.23 -8.06
N GLU A 199 6.00 -9.57 -6.94
CA GLU A 199 5.77 -8.13 -6.91
C GLU A 199 7.09 -7.36 -6.79
N THR A 200 7.20 -6.25 -7.52
CA THR A 200 8.24 -5.24 -7.27
C THR A 200 7.76 -4.28 -6.18
N ALA A 201 8.66 -3.44 -5.68
CA ALA A 201 8.30 -2.40 -4.71
C ALA A 201 7.21 -1.48 -5.25
N LEU A 202 7.27 -1.11 -6.54
CA LEU A 202 6.25 -0.28 -7.19
C LEU A 202 4.88 -0.98 -7.18
N SER A 203 4.86 -2.26 -7.56
CA SER A 203 3.64 -3.08 -7.57
C SER A 203 3.05 -3.19 -6.15
N ALA A 204 3.89 -3.44 -5.16
CA ALA A 204 3.48 -3.55 -3.76
C ALA A 204 2.88 -2.23 -3.24
N ALA A 205 3.48 -1.09 -3.60
CA ALA A 205 2.98 0.24 -3.23
C ALA A 205 1.60 0.50 -3.85
N CYS A 206 1.42 0.13 -5.12
CA CYS A 206 0.14 0.33 -5.82
C CYS A 206 -0.99 -0.52 -5.25
N GLY A 207 -0.66 -1.67 -4.68
CA GLY A 207 -1.62 -2.57 -4.04
C GLY A 207 -1.84 -2.32 -2.56
N ALA A 208 -1.08 -1.43 -1.95
CA ALA A 208 -1.14 -1.18 -0.51
C ALA A 208 -2.42 -0.42 -0.14
N ALA A 209 -2.99 -0.76 1.01
CA ALA A 209 -4.16 -0.05 1.53
C ALA A 209 -3.77 1.37 1.95
N ALA A 210 -4.59 2.34 1.58
CA ALA A 210 -4.44 3.72 2.02
C ALA A 210 -5.83 4.23 2.42
N ARG A 211 -5.97 4.63 3.67
CA ARG A 211 -7.27 5.00 4.25
C ARG A 211 -7.44 6.50 4.42
N SER A 212 -6.34 7.24 4.45
CA SER A 212 -6.40 8.70 4.63
C SER A 212 -5.79 9.42 3.42
N PRO A 213 -6.17 10.69 3.20
CA PRO A 213 -5.54 11.50 2.15
C PRO A 213 -4.03 11.61 2.28
N GLU A 214 -3.52 11.64 3.52
CA GLU A 214 -2.08 11.72 3.79
C GLU A 214 -1.37 10.43 3.36
N GLU A 215 -1.99 9.28 3.59
CA GLU A 215 -1.46 7.99 3.14
C GLU A 215 -1.42 7.91 1.62
N HIS A 216 -2.48 8.40 0.96
CA HIS A 216 -2.52 8.48 -0.49
C HIS A 216 -1.39 9.38 -1.03
N ALA A 217 -1.18 10.54 -0.42
CA ALA A 217 -0.13 11.47 -0.82
C ALA A 217 1.27 10.88 -0.62
N ARG A 218 1.49 10.20 0.52
CA ARG A 218 2.79 9.54 0.79
C ARG A 218 3.06 8.43 -0.23
N CYS A 219 2.06 7.62 -0.52
CA CYS A 219 2.18 6.54 -1.50
C CYS A 219 2.49 7.10 -2.89
N LEU A 220 1.85 8.18 -3.27
CA LEU A 220 2.09 8.84 -4.56
C LEU A 220 3.53 9.37 -4.66
N ARG A 221 4.03 10.03 -3.60
CA ARG A 221 5.42 10.50 -3.55
C ARG A 221 6.40 9.33 -3.64
N LEU A 222 6.10 8.24 -2.93
CA LEU A 222 6.93 7.04 -2.93
C LEU A 222 6.99 6.41 -4.32
N CYS A 223 5.84 6.26 -5.00
CA CYS A 223 5.79 5.69 -6.35
C CYS A 223 6.56 6.59 -7.33
N ALA A 224 6.43 7.91 -7.20
CA ALA A 224 7.20 8.86 -8.02
C ALA A 224 8.71 8.69 -7.76
N LEU A 225 9.10 8.48 -6.51
CA LEU A 225 10.51 8.23 -6.15
C LEU A 225 11.02 6.94 -6.79
N LEU A 226 10.25 5.85 -6.72
CA LEU A 226 10.62 4.58 -7.33
C LEU A 226 10.79 4.70 -8.85
N LEU A 227 9.86 5.41 -9.49
CA LEU A 227 9.91 5.63 -10.95
C LEU A 227 11.13 6.46 -11.34
N ARG A 228 11.46 7.51 -10.58
CA ARG A 228 12.69 8.28 -10.79
C ARG A 228 13.95 7.43 -10.57
N GLY A 229 13.84 6.44 -9.69
CA GLY A 229 14.92 5.46 -9.43
C GLY A 229 15.01 4.36 -10.48
N GLY A 230 14.23 4.44 -11.55
CA GLY A 230 14.29 3.50 -12.66
C GLY A 230 13.34 2.30 -12.55
N ALA A 231 12.34 2.35 -11.68
CA ALA A 231 11.38 1.24 -11.55
C ALA A 231 10.65 1.01 -12.89
N ALA A 232 10.59 -0.26 -13.31
CA ALA A 232 9.84 -0.65 -14.50
C ALA A 232 8.33 -0.55 -14.24
N THR A 233 7.59 0.09 -15.15
CA THR A 233 6.16 0.37 -14.99
C THR A 233 5.26 -0.86 -15.19
N ASP A 234 5.75 -1.87 -15.94
CA ASP A 234 4.90 -2.97 -16.40
C ASP A 234 5.32 -4.36 -15.91
N MET A 235 6.07 -4.42 -14.82
CA MET A 235 6.44 -5.69 -14.20
C MET A 235 5.20 -6.40 -13.65
N ARG A 236 5.00 -7.64 -14.05
CA ARG A 236 3.82 -8.45 -13.71
C ARG A 236 4.08 -9.34 -12.49
N ASP A 237 3.11 -9.42 -11.58
CA ASP A 237 3.16 -10.34 -10.43
C ASP A 237 2.72 -11.76 -10.85
N GLU A 238 2.53 -12.67 -9.89
CA GLU A 238 2.12 -14.06 -10.16
C GLU A 238 0.74 -14.16 -10.81
N ASP A 239 -0.13 -13.17 -10.62
CA ASP A 239 -1.46 -13.09 -11.24
C ASP A 239 -1.41 -12.32 -12.57
N GLU A 240 -0.21 -12.05 -13.10
CA GLU A 240 0.01 -11.26 -14.32
C GLU A 240 -0.52 -9.83 -14.19
N ARG A 241 -0.68 -9.32 -12.96
CA ARG A 241 -1.13 -7.95 -12.71
C ARG A 241 0.05 -6.98 -12.77
N SER A 242 -0.10 -5.91 -13.54
CA SER A 242 0.84 -4.80 -13.55
C SER A 242 0.53 -3.83 -12.39
N PRO A 243 1.44 -2.91 -12.05
CA PRO A 243 1.14 -1.84 -11.08
C PRO A 243 -0.13 -1.06 -11.43
N LEU A 244 -0.39 -0.83 -12.73
CA LEU A 244 -1.60 -0.11 -13.19
C LEU A 244 -2.88 -0.89 -12.87
N HIS A 245 -2.89 -2.22 -13.04
CA HIS A 245 -4.04 -3.07 -12.63
C HIS A 245 -4.37 -2.85 -11.15
N LYS A 246 -3.34 -2.82 -10.31
CA LYS A 246 -3.52 -2.66 -8.86
C LYS A 246 -4.03 -1.26 -8.51
N ALA A 247 -3.44 -0.23 -9.12
CA ALA A 247 -3.87 1.15 -8.88
C ALA A 247 -5.34 1.35 -9.28
N CYS A 248 -5.76 0.78 -10.42
CA CYS A 248 -7.16 0.82 -10.88
C CYS A 248 -8.07 0.02 -9.96
N GLY A 249 -7.63 -1.18 -9.54
CA GLY A 249 -8.42 -2.06 -8.66
C GLY A 249 -8.60 -1.52 -7.24
N HIS A 250 -7.77 -0.57 -6.85
CA HIS A 250 -7.88 0.10 -5.54
C HIS A 250 -8.42 1.55 -5.67
N ALA A 251 -8.94 1.92 -6.84
CA ALA A 251 -9.57 3.21 -7.11
C ALA A 251 -8.66 4.39 -6.75
N ARG A 252 -7.42 4.37 -7.27
CA ARG A 252 -6.38 5.36 -6.94
C ARG A 252 -6.01 6.19 -8.17
N PRO A 253 -6.82 7.19 -8.53
CA PRO A 253 -6.64 7.95 -9.78
C PRO A 253 -5.28 8.66 -9.89
N GLY A 254 -4.74 9.16 -8.79
CA GLY A 254 -3.42 9.81 -8.79
C GLY A 254 -2.32 8.85 -9.21
N LEU A 255 -2.36 7.60 -8.70
CA LEU A 255 -1.39 6.57 -9.09
C LEU A 255 -1.58 6.15 -10.53
N CYS A 256 -2.84 6.00 -10.98
CA CYS A 256 -3.14 5.63 -12.38
C CYS A 256 -2.54 6.68 -13.34
N THR A 257 -2.77 7.96 -13.06
CA THR A 257 -2.21 9.05 -13.86
C THR A 257 -0.68 9.05 -13.85
N LEU A 258 -0.08 8.85 -12.67
CA LEU A 258 1.38 8.81 -12.53
C LEU A 258 1.98 7.67 -13.37
N LEU A 259 1.41 6.47 -13.27
CA LEU A 259 1.89 5.29 -14.01
C LEU A 259 1.75 5.50 -15.52
N LEU A 260 0.58 5.99 -15.97
CA LEU A 260 0.32 6.23 -17.39
C LEU A 260 1.28 7.27 -17.97
N ARG A 261 1.57 8.34 -17.22
CA ARG A 261 2.54 9.37 -17.62
C ARG A 261 3.96 8.81 -17.75
N ASN A 262 4.26 7.73 -17.03
CA ASN A 262 5.55 7.05 -17.08
C ASN A 262 5.54 5.86 -18.05
N GLY A 263 4.55 5.76 -18.92
CA GLY A 263 4.52 4.81 -20.02
C GLY A 263 3.92 3.44 -19.71
N ALA A 264 3.16 3.32 -18.61
CA ALA A 264 2.49 2.05 -18.28
C ALA A 264 1.53 1.64 -19.40
N ASP A 265 1.50 0.34 -19.70
CA ASP A 265 0.64 -0.21 -20.75
C ASP A 265 -0.83 -0.21 -20.28
N ALA A 266 -1.65 0.66 -20.91
CA ALA A 266 -3.06 0.82 -20.57
C ALA A 266 -3.92 -0.38 -20.99
N ASP A 267 -3.41 -1.25 -21.87
CA ASP A 267 -4.14 -2.41 -22.42
C ASP A 267 -3.64 -3.77 -21.92
N ALA A 268 -2.71 -3.79 -20.96
CA ALA A 268 -2.18 -5.04 -20.41
C ALA A 268 -3.32 -5.92 -19.87
N LEU A 269 -3.26 -7.22 -20.09
CA LEU A 269 -4.25 -8.17 -19.55
C LEU A 269 -3.63 -8.97 -18.41
N ASP A 270 -4.37 -9.12 -17.32
CA ASP A 270 -3.95 -9.97 -16.20
C ASP A 270 -4.28 -11.46 -16.50
N TYR A 271 -3.98 -12.35 -15.56
CA TYR A 271 -4.22 -13.79 -15.73
C TYR A 271 -5.70 -14.10 -16.01
N GLY A 272 -6.62 -13.32 -15.45
CA GLY A 272 -8.06 -13.47 -15.69
C GLY A 272 -8.57 -12.78 -16.96
N GLY A 273 -7.67 -12.18 -17.76
CA GLY A 273 -8.04 -11.48 -18.97
C GLY A 273 -8.60 -10.08 -18.74
N ALA A 274 -8.47 -9.53 -17.54
CA ALA A 274 -8.95 -8.18 -17.24
C ALA A 274 -7.89 -7.13 -17.57
N SER A 275 -8.33 -6.02 -18.20
CA SER A 275 -7.49 -4.86 -18.45
C SER A 275 -7.56 -3.90 -17.24
N PRO A 276 -6.64 -2.92 -17.16
CA PRO A 276 -6.77 -1.85 -16.15
C PRO A 276 -8.12 -1.14 -16.22
N LEU A 277 -8.66 -0.91 -17.41
CA LEU A 277 -9.99 -0.30 -17.58
C LEU A 277 -11.08 -1.18 -16.94
N ALA A 278 -11.04 -2.50 -17.15
CA ALA A 278 -11.99 -3.42 -16.54
C ALA A 278 -11.93 -3.33 -15.01
N ARG A 279 -10.71 -3.25 -14.45
CA ARG A 279 -10.52 -3.11 -13.00
C ARG A 279 -11.08 -1.77 -12.50
N ALA A 280 -10.84 -0.68 -13.23
CA ALA A 280 -11.37 0.66 -12.89
C ALA A 280 -12.90 0.67 -12.87
N LEU A 281 -13.55 0.02 -13.85
CA LEU A 281 -15.01 -0.06 -13.94
C LEU A 281 -15.59 -0.90 -12.79
N GLN A 282 -14.92 -1.97 -12.39
CA GLN A 282 -15.34 -2.82 -11.26
C GLN A 282 -15.34 -2.05 -9.93
N THR A 283 -14.48 -1.06 -9.79
CA THR A 283 -14.32 -0.28 -8.54
C THR A 283 -14.92 1.13 -8.62
N ALA A 284 -15.62 1.46 -9.71
CA ALA A 284 -16.13 2.82 -9.96
C ALA A 284 -17.10 3.30 -8.88
N THR A 285 -17.84 2.37 -8.25
CA THR A 285 -18.83 2.69 -7.21
C THR A 285 -18.30 2.44 -5.80
N CYS A 286 -17.03 2.02 -5.65
CA CYS A 286 -16.43 1.80 -4.34
C CYS A 286 -16.06 3.14 -3.70
N ALA A 287 -16.35 3.27 -2.45
CA ALA A 287 -16.01 4.36 -1.53
C ALA A 287 -15.63 5.74 -2.11
N PRO A 288 -16.46 6.76 -1.93
CA PRO A 288 -16.08 8.14 -2.28
C PRO A 288 -14.96 8.64 -1.35
N PRO A 289 -14.17 9.68 -1.73
CA PRO A 289 -14.40 10.54 -2.87
C PRO A 289 -13.45 10.25 -4.04
N THR A 290 -13.40 9.05 -4.52
CA THR A 290 -12.63 8.77 -5.73
C THR A 290 -13.37 9.36 -6.93
N ALA A 291 -12.65 9.91 -7.89
CA ALA A 291 -13.21 10.43 -9.12
C ALA A 291 -12.98 9.38 -10.23
N PRO A 292 -13.79 8.30 -10.27
CA PRO A 292 -13.53 7.18 -11.17
C PRO A 292 -13.58 7.57 -12.65
N GLN A 293 -14.36 8.59 -13.00
CA GLN A 293 -14.37 9.11 -14.36
C GLN A 293 -13.01 9.64 -14.79
N ARG A 294 -12.20 10.17 -13.84
CA ARG A 294 -10.84 10.65 -14.14
C ARG A 294 -9.89 9.49 -14.49
N THR A 295 -10.02 8.37 -13.79
CA THR A 295 -9.25 7.17 -14.10
C THR A 295 -9.62 6.62 -15.49
N VAL A 296 -10.92 6.51 -15.78
CA VAL A 296 -11.41 6.01 -17.07
C VAL A 296 -10.94 6.94 -18.19
N GLN A 297 -11.08 8.25 -17.99
CA GLN A 297 -10.64 9.29 -18.93
C GLN A 297 -9.15 9.19 -19.21
N ALA A 298 -8.33 9.04 -18.14
CA ALA A 298 -6.87 8.93 -18.27
C ALA A 298 -6.48 7.66 -19.05
N LEU A 299 -7.12 6.53 -18.76
CA LEU A 299 -6.85 5.27 -19.47
C LEU A 299 -7.16 5.43 -20.96
N LEU A 300 -8.34 5.96 -21.29
CA LEU A 300 -8.75 6.14 -22.68
C LEU A 300 -7.86 7.14 -23.42
N ASN A 301 -7.39 8.19 -22.74
CA ASN A 301 -6.51 9.21 -23.33
C ASN A 301 -5.06 8.71 -23.49
N HIS A 302 -4.71 7.58 -22.85
CA HIS A 302 -3.42 6.92 -23.04
C HIS A 302 -3.55 5.65 -23.90
N GLY A 303 -4.66 5.53 -24.63
CA GLY A 303 -4.82 4.51 -25.64
C GLY A 303 -5.48 3.21 -25.22
N SER A 304 -6.04 3.16 -24.01
CA SER A 304 -6.81 1.98 -23.58
C SER A 304 -7.97 1.73 -24.55
N ARG A 305 -8.16 0.48 -24.91
CA ARG A 305 -9.34 0.07 -25.69
C ARG A 305 -10.58 0.13 -24.82
N SER A 306 -11.68 0.57 -25.43
CA SER A 306 -13.00 0.54 -24.78
C SER A 306 -13.45 -0.92 -24.59
N VAL A 307 -14.40 -1.15 -23.70
CA VAL A 307 -15.00 -2.47 -23.54
C VAL A 307 -15.77 -2.85 -24.80
N TRP A 308 -15.97 -4.14 -25.00
CA TRP A 308 -16.77 -4.62 -26.13
C TRP A 308 -18.18 -4.03 -26.07
N PRO A 309 -18.77 -3.62 -27.20
CA PRO A 309 -20.13 -3.05 -27.20
C PRO A 309 -21.17 -3.91 -26.49
N ASP A 310 -21.10 -5.23 -26.64
CA ASP A 310 -22.04 -6.18 -26.02
C ASP A 310 -21.91 -6.23 -24.49
N ALA A 311 -20.79 -5.76 -23.94
CA ALA A 311 -20.56 -5.71 -22.49
C ALA A 311 -21.11 -4.41 -21.87
N PHE A 312 -21.56 -3.44 -22.68
CA PHE A 312 -21.99 -2.14 -22.18
C PHE A 312 -23.17 -2.23 -21.20
N PRO A 313 -24.19 -3.11 -21.41
CA PRO A 313 -25.25 -3.29 -20.39
C PRO A 313 -24.71 -3.73 -19.03
N LYS A 314 -23.63 -4.52 -19.00
CA LYS A 314 -22.98 -4.93 -17.76
C LYS A 314 -22.32 -3.73 -17.08
N VAL A 315 -21.70 -2.85 -17.88
CA VAL A 315 -21.11 -1.60 -17.38
C VAL A 315 -22.22 -0.70 -16.79
N LEU A 316 -23.35 -0.58 -17.46
CA LEU A 316 -24.50 0.18 -16.96
C LEU A 316 -24.96 -0.36 -15.61
N ARG A 317 -25.10 -1.68 -15.49
CA ARG A 317 -25.53 -2.33 -14.23
C ARG A 317 -24.57 -2.00 -13.08
N THR A 318 -23.28 -1.98 -13.36
CA THR A 318 -22.25 -1.74 -12.34
C THR A 318 -22.06 -0.25 -12.04
N CYS A 319 -22.02 0.60 -13.08
CA CYS A 319 -21.58 2.00 -12.98
C CYS A 319 -22.71 3.02 -13.07
N ALA A 320 -23.97 2.60 -13.12
CA ALA A 320 -25.12 3.52 -13.24
C ALA A 320 -25.12 4.62 -12.18
N PRO A 321 -24.73 4.38 -10.91
CA PRO A 321 -24.69 5.45 -9.90
C PRO A 321 -23.68 6.56 -10.18
N VAL A 322 -22.76 6.35 -11.14
CA VAL A 322 -21.73 7.34 -11.51
C VAL A 322 -21.84 7.62 -13.00
N PRO A 323 -22.83 8.42 -13.42
CA PRO A 323 -23.09 8.66 -14.86
C PRO A 323 -21.90 9.30 -15.60
N ALA A 324 -21.03 10.03 -14.91
CA ALA A 324 -19.81 10.57 -15.53
C ALA A 324 -18.91 9.47 -16.11
N VAL A 325 -18.84 8.30 -15.45
CA VAL A 325 -18.10 7.14 -15.97
C VAL A 325 -18.76 6.62 -17.25
N ILE A 326 -20.09 6.50 -17.24
CA ILE A 326 -20.86 6.04 -18.41
C ILE A 326 -20.64 7.01 -19.57
N GLU A 327 -20.68 8.32 -19.29
CA GLU A 327 -20.50 9.37 -20.31
C GLU A 327 -19.12 9.27 -20.97
N VAL A 328 -18.06 9.21 -20.17
CA VAL A 328 -16.69 9.13 -20.67
C VAL A 328 -16.52 7.89 -21.55
N LEU A 329 -16.99 6.74 -21.06
CA LEU A 329 -16.86 5.49 -21.79
C LEU A 329 -17.69 5.50 -23.07
N PHE A 330 -18.95 5.94 -23.00
CA PHE A 330 -19.86 5.99 -24.15
C PHE A 330 -19.29 6.90 -25.25
N ASN A 331 -18.72 8.03 -24.87
CA ASN A 331 -18.13 9.01 -25.81
C ASN A 331 -16.83 8.50 -26.45
N SER A 332 -16.27 7.37 -26.00
CA SER A 332 -15.09 6.78 -26.62
C SER A 332 -15.43 5.93 -27.86
N TYR A 333 -16.72 5.58 -28.06
CA TYR A 333 -17.16 4.83 -29.23
C TYR A 333 -17.56 5.78 -30.34
N THR A 334 -17.21 5.45 -31.57
CA THR A 334 -17.66 6.22 -32.76
C THR A 334 -19.18 6.14 -32.87
N GLN A 335 -19.70 4.93 -32.76
CA GLN A 335 -21.14 4.68 -32.79
C GLN A 335 -21.44 3.44 -31.96
N LEU A 336 -22.24 3.61 -30.93
CA LEU A 336 -22.70 2.52 -30.10
C LEU A 336 -24.22 2.59 -30.07
N ARG A 337 -24.86 1.55 -30.57
CA ARG A 337 -26.31 1.51 -30.72
C ARG A 337 -26.96 1.32 -29.33
N VAL A 338 -27.67 2.33 -28.90
CA VAL A 338 -28.40 2.27 -27.63
C VAL A 338 -29.66 1.41 -27.83
N SER A 339 -29.83 0.45 -26.94
CA SER A 339 -31.01 -0.43 -26.91
C SER A 339 -31.94 0.00 -25.76
N GLU A 340 -33.23 -0.03 -26.01
CA GLU A 340 -34.24 0.22 -24.98
C GLU A 340 -34.12 -0.76 -23.80
N SER A 341 -33.66 -2.00 -24.09
CA SER A 341 -33.44 -3.01 -23.06
C SER A 341 -32.37 -2.60 -22.03
N TRP A 342 -31.50 -1.64 -22.39
CA TRP A 342 -30.49 -1.15 -21.44
C TRP A 342 -31.13 -0.44 -20.25
N ARG A 343 -32.39 0.03 -20.39
CA ARG A 343 -33.12 0.68 -19.30
C ARG A 343 -33.29 -0.27 -18.10
N GLU A 344 -33.44 -1.56 -18.38
CA GLU A 344 -33.60 -2.61 -17.34
C GLU A 344 -32.33 -2.80 -16.52
N ALA A 345 -31.17 -2.44 -17.07
CA ALA A 345 -29.90 -2.56 -16.37
C ALA A 345 -29.68 -1.46 -15.31
N ILE A 346 -30.51 -0.40 -15.35
CA ILE A 346 -30.38 0.75 -14.45
C ILE A 346 -31.48 0.70 -13.40
N PRO A 347 -31.15 0.62 -12.10
CA PRO A 347 -32.18 0.66 -11.06
C PRO A 347 -33.00 1.94 -11.13
N GLU A 348 -34.29 1.84 -10.85
CA GLU A 348 -35.23 2.96 -10.98
C GLU A 348 -34.81 4.18 -10.14
N GLU A 349 -34.37 3.92 -8.91
CA GLU A 349 -33.91 4.98 -7.99
C GLU A 349 -32.73 5.76 -8.60
N VAL A 350 -31.77 5.04 -9.17
CA VAL A 350 -30.57 5.62 -9.81
C VAL A 350 -30.98 6.42 -11.05
N TYR A 351 -31.90 5.88 -11.85
CA TYR A 351 -32.42 6.57 -13.03
C TYR A 351 -33.05 7.91 -12.64
N GLN A 352 -33.92 7.91 -11.63
CA GLN A 352 -34.59 9.15 -11.21
C GLN A 352 -33.59 10.17 -10.64
N MET A 353 -32.59 9.70 -9.91
CA MET A 353 -31.54 10.56 -9.34
C MET A 353 -30.74 11.27 -10.44
N HIS A 354 -30.49 10.59 -11.57
CA HIS A 354 -29.66 11.09 -12.66
C HIS A 354 -30.47 11.23 -13.97
N LYS A 355 -31.73 11.56 -13.83
CA LYS A 355 -32.72 11.60 -14.95
C LYS A 355 -32.28 12.41 -16.15
N PRO A 356 -31.71 13.63 -16.01
CA PRO A 356 -31.30 14.41 -17.20
C PRO A 356 -30.24 13.65 -18.03
N PHE A 357 -29.30 13.03 -17.40
CA PHE A 357 -28.25 12.27 -18.10
C PHE A 357 -28.84 11.05 -18.82
N TYR A 358 -29.62 10.22 -18.10
CA TYR A 358 -30.16 8.98 -18.70
C TYR A 358 -31.20 9.28 -19.80
N ARG A 359 -31.93 10.38 -19.70
CA ARG A 359 -32.79 10.83 -20.79
C ARG A 359 -31.95 11.12 -22.03
N SER A 360 -30.84 11.81 -21.91
CA SER A 360 -29.95 12.11 -23.04
C SER A 360 -29.37 10.82 -23.64
N LEU A 361 -29.00 9.85 -22.81
CA LEU A 361 -28.51 8.55 -23.29
C LEU A 361 -29.56 7.82 -24.14
N PHE A 362 -30.78 7.69 -23.60
CA PHE A 362 -31.82 6.95 -24.30
C PHE A 362 -32.39 7.70 -25.52
N ALA A 363 -32.28 9.01 -25.58
CA ALA A 363 -32.64 9.79 -26.79
C ALA A 363 -31.77 9.36 -27.98
N LEU A 364 -30.53 8.94 -27.74
CA LEU A 364 -29.62 8.48 -28.78
C LEU A 364 -30.01 7.13 -29.39
N ALA A 365 -31.02 6.44 -28.86
CA ALA A 365 -31.58 5.25 -29.50
C ALA A 365 -32.29 5.63 -30.83
N HIS A 366 -32.77 6.86 -30.90
CA HIS A 366 -33.60 7.32 -32.04
C HIS A 366 -32.99 8.50 -32.80
N THR A 367 -31.87 9.05 -32.32
CA THR A 367 -31.20 10.20 -32.97
C THR A 367 -29.73 9.86 -33.21
N PRO A 368 -29.20 10.30 -34.36
CA PRO A 368 -27.76 10.08 -34.61
C PRO A 368 -26.92 11.01 -33.74
N ARG A 369 -25.67 10.60 -33.54
CA ARG A 369 -24.69 11.45 -32.87
C ARG A 369 -24.39 12.68 -33.74
N CYS A 370 -24.05 13.77 -33.09
CA CYS A 370 -23.75 15.03 -33.80
C CYS A 370 -22.40 14.93 -34.55
N LEU A 371 -22.25 15.79 -35.57
CA LEU A 371 -21.02 15.83 -36.38
C LEU A 371 -19.78 16.09 -35.52
N GLN A 372 -19.92 16.94 -34.52
CA GLN A 372 -18.81 17.25 -33.60
C GLN A 372 -18.27 15.98 -32.93
N HIS A 373 -19.15 15.05 -32.55
CA HIS A 373 -18.76 13.75 -31.96
C HIS A 373 -17.95 12.92 -32.95
N PHE A 374 -18.39 12.84 -34.23
CA PHE A 374 -17.64 12.08 -35.23
C PHE A 374 -16.27 12.70 -35.50
N CYS A 375 -16.16 14.01 -35.47
CA CYS A 375 -14.87 14.71 -35.57
C CYS A 375 -13.97 14.36 -34.38
N ARG A 376 -14.52 14.35 -33.16
CA ARG A 376 -13.78 13.94 -31.95
C ARG A 376 -13.23 12.53 -32.13
N CYS A 377 -14.06 11.58 -32.54
CA CYS A 377 -13.64 10.19 -32.72
C CYS A 377 -12.55 10.04 -33.78
N ALA A 378 -12.66 10.79 -34.89
CA ALA A 378 -11.65 10.76 -35.96
C ALA A 378 -10.30 11.29 -35.47
N ILE A 379 -10.29 12.41 -34.74
CA ILE A 379 -9.07 13.00 -34.18
C ILE A 379 -8.45 12.03 -33.17
N ARG A 380 -9.26 11.49 -32.25
CA ARG A 380 -8.78 10.56 -31.22
C ARG A 380 -8.21 9.30 -31.85
N LYS A 381 -8.82 8.76 -32.89
CA LYS A 381 -8.34 7.60 -33.62
C LYS A 381 -6.98 7.89 -34.28
N LEU A 382 -6.83 9.09 -34.83
CA LEU A 382 -5.56 9.51 -35.46
C LEU A 382 -4.43 9.63 -34.41
N PHE A 383 -4.74 10.20 -33.24
CA PHE A 383 -3.73 10.43 -32.19
C PHE A 383 -3.44 9.17 -31.35
N GLY A 384 -4.38 8.25 -31.25
CA GLY A 384 -4.21 7.00 -30.50
C GLY A 384 -3.80 7.23 -29.05
N LYS A 385 -2.73 6.59 -28.62
CA LYS A 385 -2.21 6.69 -27.25
C LYS A 385 -1.60 8.05 -26.94
N GLU A 386 -1.35 8.87 -27.96
CA GLU A 386 -0.76 10.19 -27.80
C GLU A 386 -1.80 11.30 -27.58
N CYS A 387 -3.08 10.98 -27.47
CA CYS A 387 -4.15 11.97 -27.27
C CYS A 387 -3.83 12.94 -26.15
N ILE A 388 -3.37 12.42 -24.99
CA ILE A 388 -3.09 13.25 -23.81
C ILE A 388 -1.98 14.28 -24.07
N HIS A 389 -1.06 13.96 -24.98
CA HIS A 389 0.08 14.83 -25.31
C HIS A 389 -0.21 15.76 -26.49
N LEU A 390 -0.93 15.27 -27.49
CA LEU A 390 -1.13 16.00 -28.75
C LEU A 390 -2.31 16.98 -28.68
N VAL A 391 -3.41 16.62 -27.99
CA VAL A 391 -4.59 17.49 -27.90
C VAL A 391 -4.26 18.87 -27.31
N PRO A 392 -3.48 18.98 -26.21
CA PRO A 392 -3.13 20.31 -25.69
C PRO A 392 -2.29 21.17 -26.63
N GLN A 393 -1.65 20.57 -27.65
CA GLN A 393 -0.82 21.28 -28.60
C GLN A 393 -1.64 21.83 -29.78
N LEU A 394 -2.90 21.42 -29.92
CA LEU A 394 -3.77 21.92 -30.97
C LEU A 394 -4.13 23.38 -30.71
N PRO A 395 -4.19 24.22 -31.77
CA PRO A 395 -4.60 25.63 -31.63
C PRO A 395 -6.12 25.73 -31.47
N LEU A 396 -6.65 25.16 -30.42
CA LEU A 396 -8.07 25.08 -30.09
C LEU A 396 -8.37 25.71 -28.76
N PRO A 397 -9.52 26.33 -28.56
CA PRO A 397 -9.95 26.74 -27.21
C PRO A 397 -9.96 25.58 -26.23
N GLU A 398 -9.72 25.89 -24.97
CA GLU A 398 -9.66 24.90 -23.87
C GLU A 398 -10.93 24.03 -23.83
N THR A 399 -12.10 24.62 -24.12
CA THR A 399 -13.36 23.86 -24.10
C THR A 399 -13.36 22.75 -25.16
N LEU A 400 -12.79 23.01 -26.35
CA LEU A 400 -12.68 21.98 -27.38
C LEU A 400 -11.58 20.97 -27.07
N GLN A 401 -10.48 21.41 -26.48
CA GLN A 401 -9.44 20.47 -26.01
C GLN A 401 -10.02 19.51 -24.96
N ASN A 402 -10.78 20.03 -23.99
CA ASN A 402 -11.45 19.22 -22.97
C ASN A 402 -12.45 18.26 -23.59
N TYR A 403 -13.21 18.73 -24.58
CA TYR A 403 -14.13 17.87 -25.31
C TYR A 403 -13.41 16.71 -26.02
N LEU A 404 -12.28 16.99 -26.67
CA LEU A 404 -11.45 15.95 -27.31
C LEU A 404 -10.88 14.96 -26.28
N LEU A 405 -10.61 15.41 -25.07
CA LEU A 405 -10.08 14.57 -23.97
C LEU A 405 -11.19 13.88 -23.17
N LEU A 406 -12.43 13.89 -23.66
CA LEU A 406 -13.58 13.20 -23.06
C LEU A 406 -13.99 13.77 -21.69
N GLU A 407 -13.82 15.08 -21.48
CA GLU A 407 -14.30 15.73 -20.25
C GLU A 407 -15.83 15.59 -20.18
N PRO A 408 -16.37 15.05 -19.06
CA PRO A 408 -17.83 14.90 -18.95
C PRO A 408 -18.58 16.23 -18.90
N GLU A 409 -19.67 16.31 -19.66
CA GLU A 409 -20.54 17.50 -19.71
C GLU A 409 -21.84 17.30 -18.92
N GLY A 410 -22.13 16.06 -18.50
CA GLY A 410 -23.34 15.70 -17.75
C GLY A 410 -24.50 15.33 -18.64
N VAL A 411 -24.35 15.40 -19.96
CA VAL A 411 -25.35 14.99 -20.95
C VAL A 411 -24.67 14.45 -22.20
N LEU A 412 -25.36 13.56 -22.90
CA LEU A 412 -24.86 13.00 -24.16
C LEU A 412 -25.55 13.72 -25.34
N ARG A 413 -24.78 14.00 -26.44
CA ARG A 413 -25.25 14.69 -27.63
C ARG A 413 -24.85 13.95 -28.90
#